data_0f78a3f9055042e7673515e1eebe2f10
#
_entry.id   0f78a3f9055042e7673515e1eebe2f10
#
_cell.length_a   1.000
_cell.length_b   1.000
_cell.length_c   1.000
_cell.angle_alpha   90.00
_cell.angle_beta   90.00
_cell.angle_gamma   90.00
#
_symmetry.space_group_name_H-M   'P 1'
#
loop_
_entity.id
_entity.type
_entity.pdbx_description
1 polymer ?
#
loop_
_entity_poly.entity_id
_entity_poly.type
_entity_poly.pdbx_seq_one_letter_code
_entity_poly.pdbx_strand_id
1 'polypeptide(L)'
;MRSSKDFLAWAKVASTIKATQETVWKVLTEPKLTEKYMYQCQLHAEWLPGGTAVWRAKNKEGSWEDLVTAKVLVYEPYFHLAFTIFHKPTKDHDSEVSELHFYLESQSEGTLLRIEHGDFSTLKYGANQQKKFQQGWEYVLPDLIKTCNTIS
;
A
#
# COMPACT_ATOMS: atom_id res chain seq x y z
N MET A 1 -22.10 19.14 6.83
CA MET A 1 -21.13 19.55 5.80
C MET A 1 -19.77 18.94 6.11
N ARG A 2 -19.15 18.38 5.09
CA ARG A 2 -17.85 17.74 5.25
C ARG A 2 -16.75 18.80 5.27
N SER A 3 -15.84 18.72 6.24
CA SER A 3 -14.73 19.66 6.31
C SER A 3 -13.66 19.28 5.29
N SER A 4 -12.83 20.24 4.88
CA SER A 4 -11.70 19.97 4.00
C SER A 4 -10.68 19.05 4.67
N LYS A 5 -10.61 19.07 6.01
CA LYS A 5 -9.76 18.16 6.77
C LYS A 5 -10.16 16.70 6.55
N ASP A 6 -11.47 16.39 6.62
CA ASP A 6 -11.97 15.04 6.39
C ASP A 6 -11.69 14.58 4.95
N PHE A 7 -11.86 15.49 4.00
CA PHE A 7 -11.59 15.21 2.59
C PHE A 7 -10.12 14.84 2.36
N LEU A 8 -9.20 15.50 3.08
CA LEU A 8 -7.76 15.30 2.93
C LEU A 8 -7.18 14.26 3.90
N ALA A 9 -8.02 13.55 4.65
CA ALA A 9 -7.56 12.59 5.65
C ALA A 9 -6.99 11.31 5.03
N TRP A 10 -7.42 10.94 3.83
CA TRP A 10 -7.04 9.70 3.17
C TRP A 10 -6.46 9.97 1.80
N ALA A 11 -5.39 9.24 1.47
CA ALA A 11 -4.90 9.13 0.10
C ALA A 11 -5.70 8.00 -0.56
N LYS A 12 -6.26 8.24 -1.75
CA LYS A 12 -7.11 7.26 -2.44
C LYS A 12 -6.80 7.23 -3.92
N VAL A 13 -6.61 6.02 -4.45
CA VAL A 13 -6.55 5.78 -5.89
C VAL A 13 -7.35 4.53 -6.21
N ALA A 14 -7.83 4.42 -7.44
CA ALA A 14 -8.59 3.26 -7.88
C ALA A 14 -8.46 3.08 -9.39
N SER A 15 -8.55 1.83 -9.83
CA SER A 15 -8.56 1.50 -11.26
C SER A 15 -9.18 0.13 -11.47
N THR A 16 -9.85 -0.03 -12.62
CA THR A 16 -10.28 -1.34 -13.07
C THR A 16 -9.16 -1.95 -13.90
N ILE A 17 -8.66 -3.10 -13.46
CA ILE A 17 -7.52 -3.79 -14.07
C ILE A 17 -8.04 -5.00 -14.83
N LYS A 18 -7.60 -5.20 -16.07
CA LYS A 18 -8.01 -6.35 -16.90
C LYS A 18 -7.25 -7.60 -16.47
N ALA A 19 -7.52 -8.03 -15.24
CA ALA A 19 -6.91 -9.21 -14.65
C ALA A 19 -7.86 -9.75 -13.58
N THR A 20 -7.71 -11.03 -13.24
CA THR A 20 -8.54 -11.64 -12.19
C THR A 20 -8.13 -11.13 -10.82
N GLN A 21 -9.02 -11.29 -9.84
CA GLN A 21 -8.69 -10.96 -8.44
C GLN A 21 -7.48 -11.76 -7.96
N GLU A 22 -7.36 -13.01 -8.41
CA GLU A 22 -6.22 -13.86 -8.07
C GLU A 22 -4.91 -13.27 -8.60
N THR A 23 -4.89 -12.81 -9.84
CA THR A 23 -3.70 -12.19 -10.43
C THR A 23 -3.34 -10.89 -9.71
N VAL A 24 -4.33 -10.03 -9.45
CA VAL A 24 -4.09 -8.76 -8.74
C VAL A 24 -3.56 -9.04 -7.33
N TRP A 25 -4.15 -10.00 -6.65
CA TRP A 25 -3.70 -10.40 -5.30
C TRP A 25 -2.24 -10.84 -5.31
N LYS A 26 -1.87 -11.64 -6.29
CA LYS A 26 -0.51 -12.11 -6.45
C LYS A 26 0.47 -10.95 -6.60
N VAL A 27 0.11 -9.97 -7.43
CA VAL A 27 0.94 -8.77 -7.65
C VAL A 27 1.11 -7.97 -6.37
N LEU A 28 0.08 -7.93 -5.51
CA LEU A 28 0.14 -7.21 -4.23
C LEU A 28 0.97 -7.92 -3.17
N THR A 29 1.11 -9.24 -3.24
CA THR A 29 1.64 -10.03 -2.13
C THR A 29 2.97 -10.73 -2.41
N GLU A 30 3.34 -11.02 -3.64
CA GLU A 30 4.59 -11.72 -3.93
C GLU A 30 5.76 -10.75 -4.01
N PRO A 31 6.85 -11.01 -3.26
CA PRO A 31 7.98 -10.08 -3.20
C PRO A 31 8.58 -9.70 -4.54
N LYS A 32 8.75 -10.68 -5.44
CA LYS A 32 9.33 -10.42 -6.76
C LYS A 32 8.44 -9.58 -7.65
N LEU A 33 7.13 -9.56 -7.37
CA LEU A 33 6.19 -8.74 -8.11
C LEU A 33 6.06 -7.35 -7.52
N THR A 34 6.07 -7.23 -6.18
CA THR A 34 6.00 -5.92 -5.54
C THR A 34 7.21 -5.04 -5.92
N GLU A 35 8.39 -5.63 -6.09
CA GLU A 35 9.57 -4.84 -6.46
C GLU A 35 9.46 -4.19 -7.83
N LYS A 36 8.57 -4.66 -8.69
CA LYS A 36 8.39 -4.10 -10.03
C LYS A 36 7.68 -2.75 -10.03
N TYR A 37 6.92 -2.44 -8.99
CA TYR A 37 6.13 -1.20 -8.96
C TYR A 37 6.30 -0.38 -7.67
N MET A 38 6.83 -0.97 -6.59
CA MET A 38 6.90 -0.33 -5.28
C MET A 38 8.34 0.11 -4.97
N TYR A 39 8.88 1.02 -5.79
CA TYR A 39 10.22 1.60 -5.57
C TYR A 39 11.30 0.52 -5.34
N GLN A 40 11.21 -0.59 -6.09
CA GLN A 40 12.12 -1.73 -6.01
C GLN A 40 12.07 -2.45 -4.65
N CYS A 41 11.00 -2.24 -3.88
CA CYS A 41 10.82 -2.89 -2.59
C CYS A 41 10.13 -4.24 -2.74
N GLN A 42 10.67 -5.24 -2.05
CA GLN A 42 9.99 -6.51 -1.85
C GLN A 42 9.18 -6.46 -0.57
N LEU A 43 7.93 -6.92 -0.65
CA LEU A 43 7.07 -7.06 0.51
C LEU A 43 7.20 -8.48 1.06
N HIS A 44 7.65 -8.58 2.30
CA HIS A 44 7.71 -9.85 3.03
C HIS A 44 6.81 -9.77 4.25
N ALA A 45 5.97 -10.77 4.45
CA ALA A 45 5.01 -10.74 5.56
C ALA A 45 4.68 -12.14 6.05
N GLU A 46 4.25 -12.20 7.31
CA GLU A 46 3.54 -13.35 7.84
C GLU A 46 2.06 -13.11 7.55
N TRP A 47 1.51 -13.89 6.62
CA TRP A 47 0.19 -13.62 6.05
C TRP A 47 -0.94 -14.13 6.95
N LEU A 48 -1.09 -13.47 8.10
CA LEU A 48 -2.20 -13.66 9.03
C LEU A 48 -2.40 -12.36 9.82
N PRO A 49 -3.60 -12.09 10.32
CA PRO A 49 -3.81 -10.88 11.14
C PRO A 49 -2.85 -10.82 12.32
N GLY A 50 -2.20 -9.68 12.49
CA GLY A 50 -1.17 -9.48 13.51
C GLY A 50 0.23 -9.90 13.08
N GLY A 51 0.38 -10.53 11.93
CA GLY A 51 1.69 -10.92 11.40
C GLY A 51 2.53 -9.71 11.05
N THR A 52 3.86 -9.85 11.14
CA THR A 52 4.78 -8.77 10.78
C THR A 52 4.86 -8.64 9.27
N ALA A 53 5.10 -7.42 8.79
CA ALA A 53 5.28 -7.14 7.38
C ALA A 53 6.37 -6.08 7.21
N VAL A 54 7.11 -6.18 6.09
CA VAL A 54 8.17 -5.23 5.80
C VAL A 54 8.30 -5.06 4.30
N TRP A 55 8.46 -3.80 3.87
CA TRP A 55 8.91 -3.47 2.52
C TRP A 55 10.39 -3.16 2.60
N ARG A 56 11.19 -3.92 1.87
CA ARG A 56 12.65 -3.80 1.90
C ARG A 56 13.23 -3.68 0.50
N ALA A 57 14.35 -2.98 0.39
CA ALA A 57 15.04 -2.82 -0.88
C ALA A 57 16.55 -2.93 -0.66
N LYS A 58 17.29 -3.22 -1.73
CA LYS A 58 18.75 -3.25 -1.66
C LYS A 58 19.30 -1.83 -1.69
N ASN A 59 20.30 -1.56 -0.83
CA ASN A 59 21.03 -0.31 -0.85
C ASN A 59 22.16 -0.38 -1.89
N LYS A 60 22.97 0.67 -1.96
CA LYS A 60 24.07 0.75 -2.93
C LYS A 60 25.12 -0.34 -2.75
N GLU A 61 25.29 -0.85 -1.54
CA GLU A 61 26.25 -1.90 -1.22
C GLU A 61 25.68 -3.30 -1.45
N GLY A 62 24.42 -3.39 -1.89
CA GLY A 62 23.76 -4.66 -2.14
C GLY A 62 23.15 -5.32 -0.91
N SER A 63 23.11 -4.62 0.21
CA SER A 63 22.48 -5.11 1.45
C SER A 63 21.00 -4.73 1.48
N TRP A 64 20.18 -5.61 2.07
CA TRP A 64 18.76 -5.33 2.23
C TRP A 64 18.51 -4.37 3.39
N GLU A 65 17.65 -3.38 3.16
CA GLU A 65 17.21 -2.44 4.18
C GLU A 65 15.70 -2.46 4.30
N ASP A 66 15.22 -2.43 5.55
CA ASP A 66 13.78 -2.35 5.84
C ASP A 66 13.38 -0.87 5.76
N LEU A 67 12.62 -0.53 4.72
CA LEU A 67 12.22 0.86 4.48
C LEU A 67 10.88 1.20 5.13
N VAL A 68 9.94 0.24 5.17
CA VAL A 68 8.64 0.41 5.82
C VAL A 68 8.35 -0.84 6.62
N THR A 69 7.99 -0.67 7.88
CA THR A 69 7.58 -1.77 8.75
C THR A 69 6.09 -1.65 9.05
N ALA A 70 5.44 -2.79 9.21
CA ALA A 70 3.99 -2.86 9.34
C ALA A 70 3.56 -4.14 10.05
N LYS A 71 2.27 -4.22 10.33
CA LYS A 71 1.60 -5.47 10.73
C LYS A 71 0.41 -5.69 9.82
N VAL A 72 0.15 -6.95 9.50
CA VAL A 72 -1.06 -7.32 8.74
C VAL A 72 -2.27 -7.05 9.62
N LEU A 73 -3.20 -6.25 9.13
CA LEU A 73 -4.43 -5.90 9.83
C LEU A 73 -5.60 -6.78 9.36
N VAL A 74 -5.74 -6.92 8.05
CA VAL A 74 -6.77 -7.74 7.41
C VAL A 74 -6.12 -8.60 6.35
N TYR A 75 -6.47 -9.88 6.33
CA TYR A 75 -6.00 -10.81 5.31
C TYR A 75 -7.16 -11.67 4.83
N GLU A 76 -7.85 -11.18 3.81
CA GLU A 76 -8.96 -11.88 3.16
C GLU A 76 -8.57 -12.10 1.69
N PRO A 77 -7.95 -13.26 1.37
CA PRO A 77 -7.42 -13.50 0.03
C PRO A 77 -8.40 -13.18 -1.07
N TYR A 78 -7.92 -12.42 -2.04
CA TYR A 78 -8.60 -11.96 -3.24
C TYR A 78 -9.58 -10.81 -3.05
N PHE A 79 -9.84 -10.38 -1.79
CA PHE A 79 -10.85 -9.35 -1.51
C PHE A 79 -10.34 -8.15 -0.75
N HIS A 80 -9.59 -8.37 0.33
CA HIS A 80 -9.19 -7.26 1.19
C HIS A 80 -7.87 -7.57 1.89
N LEU A 81 -6.89 -6.71 1.67
CA LEU A 81 -5.60 -6.76 2.34
C LEU A 81 -5.38 -5.41 3.01
N ALA A 82 -5.01 -5.43 4.28
CA ALA A 82 -4.74 -4.19 4.99
C ALA A 82 -3.57 -4.35 5.95
N PHE A 83 -2.88 -3.23 6.17
CA PHE A 83 -1.73 -3.15 7.06
C PHE A 83 -1.88 -1.97 8.01
N THR A 84 -1.36 -2.14 9.22
CA THR A 84 -1.02 -1.01 10.09
C THR A 84 0.41 -0.63 9.77
N ILE A 85 0.61 0.58 9.28
CA ILE A 85 1.93 1.09 8.88
C ILE A 85 2.53 1.87 10.03
N PHE A 86 3.78 1.57 10.40
CA PHE A 86 4.48 2.27 11.47
C PHE A 86 5.35 3.36 10.87
N HIS A 87 5.06 4.61 11.22
CA HIS A 87 5.86 5.76 10.78
C HIS A 87 7.04 5.94 11.71
N LYS A 88 8.20 6.24 11.15
CA LYS A 88 9.41 6.42 11.95
C LYS A 88 9.25 7.66 12.84
N PRO A 89 9.69 7.60 14.12
CA PRO A 89 9.65 8.78 14.97
C PRO A 89 10.58 9.87 14.43
N THR A 90 10.22 11.10 14.71
CA THR A 90 11.04 12.27 14.37
C THR A 90 11.52 12.93 15.65
N LYS A 91 12.35 13.99 15.53
CA LYS A 91 12.82 14.75 16.69
C LYS A 91 11.67 15.39 17.46
N ASP A 92 10.56 15.67 16.79
CA ASP A 92 9.46 16.46 17.32
C ASP A 92 8.35 15.61 17.96
N HIS A 93 8.27 14.33 17.63
CA HIS A 93 7.18 13.47 18.12
C HIS A 93 7.53 12.00 18.01
N ASP A 94 6.80 11.20 18.77
CA ASP A 94 6.91 9.75 18.78
C ASP A 94 6.38 9.14 17.47
N SER A 95 6.62 7.83 17.30
CA SER A 95 6.11 7.14 16.13
C SER A 95 4.58 7.14 16.10
N GLU A 96 4.05 7.24 14.89
CA GLU A 96 2.62 7.28 14.62
C GLU A 96 2.28 6.12 13.69
N VAL A 97 0.99 5.83 13.53
CA VAL A 97 0.53 4.75 12.67
C VAL A 97 -0.52 5.27 11.69
N SER A 98 -0.58 4.59 10.55
CA SER A 98 -1.66 4.77 9.58
C SER A 98 -2.11 3.39 9.11
N GLU A 99 -3.21 3.34 8.36
CA GLU A 99 -3.70 2.09 7.77
C GLU A 99 -3.62 2.18 6.25
N LEU A 100 -3.18 1.08 5.65
CA LEU A 100 -3.12 0.93 4.21
C LEU A 100 -4.05 -0.21 3.81
N HIS A 101 -5.05 0.09 2.99
CA HIS A 101 -6.05 -0.89 2.55
C HIS A 101 -6.00 -1.09 1.04
N PHE A 102 -6.07 -2.35 0.63
CA PHE A 102 -6.28 -2.76 -0.75
C PHE A 102 -7.60 -3.51 -0.81
N TYR A 103 -8.55 -3.00 -1.58
CA TYR A 103 -9.86 -3.62 -1.79
C TYR A 103 -9.96 -4.10 -3.23
N LEU A 104 -10.32 -5.36 -3.42
CA LEU A 104 -10.49 -5.97 -4.74
C LEU A 104 -11.93 -6.39 -4.93
N GLU A 105 -12.52 -5.95 -6.04
CA GLU A 105 -13.91 -6.24 -6.36
C GLU A 105 -13.99 -6.74 -7.81
N SER A 106 -14.65 -7.89 -8.01
CA SER A 106 -14.84 -8.45 -9.35
C SER A 106 -15.77 -7.56 -10.16
N GLN A 107 -15.39 -7.32 -11.41
CA GLN A 107 -16.20 -6.58 -12.37
C GLN A 107 -16.24 -7.32 -13.70
N SER A 108 -17.18 -6.95 -14.58
CA SER A 108 -17.32 -7.60 -15.88
C SER A 108 -16.05 -7.54 -16.72
N GLU A 109 -15.22 -6.51 -16.54
CA GLU A 109 -14.01 -6.28 -17.33
C GLU A 109 -12.72 -6.60 -16.57
N GLY A 110 -12.82 -7.19 -15.38
CA GLY A 110 -11.63 -7.52 -14.58
C GLY A 110 -11.84 -7.27 -13.10
N THR A 111 -10.92 -6.58 -12.49
CA THR A 111 -10.93 -6.32 -11.04
C THR A 111 -10.81 -4.83 -10.77
N LEU A 112 -11.73 -4.30 -9.98
CA LEU A 112 -11.57 -2.95 -9.43
C LEU A 112 -10.64 -3.05 -8.22
N LEU A 113 -9.51 -2.37 -8.30
CA LEU A 113 -8.59 -2.22 -7.18
C LEU A 113 -8.74 -0.82 -6.61
N ARG A 114 -9.04 -0.72 -5.31
CA ARG A 114 -9.02 0.53 -4.58
C ARG A 114 -7.91 0.49 -3.54
N ILE A 115 -7.10 1.54 -3.50
CA ILE A 115 -6.02 1.68 -2.52
C ILE A 115 -6.36 2.91 -1.68
N GLU A 116 -6.46 2.72 -0.35
CA GLU A 116 -6.82 3.77 0.59
C GLU A 116 -5.82 3.77 1.74
N HIS A 117 -5.19 4.90 2.00
CA HIS A 117 -4.14 5.04 2.99
C HIS A 117 -4.43 6.25 3.89
N GLY A 118 -4.58 6.03 5.17
CA GLY A 118 -4.89 7.04 6.20
C GLY A 118 -5.16 6.36 7.55
N ASP A 119 -5.82 6.95 8.47
CA ASP A 119 -6.32 8.32 8.50
C ASP A 119 -5.19 9.29 8.87
N PHE A 120 -4.83 10.20 7.98
CA PHE A 120 -3.74 11.15 8.23
C PHE A 120 -4.16 12.33 9.10
N SER A 121 -5.46 12.51 9.35
CA SER A 121 -5.93 13.61 10.20
C SER A 121 -5.47 13.48 11.65
N THR A 122 -5.08 12.27 12.07
CA THR A 122 -4.61 12.01 13.43
C THR A 122 -3.11 12.22 13.60
N LEU A 123 -2.38 12.45 12.50
CA LEU A 123 -0.93 12.59 12.51
C LEU A 123 -0.52 14.06 12.62
N LYS A 124 0.63 14.30 13.26
CA LYS A 124 1.13 15.66 13.48
C LYS A 124 1.31 16.43 12.17
N TYR A 125 1.88 15.78 11.15
CA TYR A 125 2.09 16.38 9.84
C TYR A 125 1.15 15.76 8.80
N GLY A 126 -0.09 15.50 9.23
CA GLY A 126 -1.05 14.71 8.45
C GLY A 126 -1.32 15.24 7.05
N ALA A 127 -1.49 16.55 6.89
CA ALA A 127 -1.76 17.14 5.58
C ALA A 127 -0.61 16.90 4.60
N ASN A 128 0.64 17.06 5.06
CA ASN A 128 1.82 16.81 4.26
C ASN A 128 1.97 15.33 3.93
N GLN A 129 1.69 14.46 4.90
CA GLN A 129 1.75 13.01 4.72
C GLN A 129 0.69 12.55 3.72
N GLN A 130 -0.54 13.05 3.85
CA GLN A 130 -1.62 12.73 2.91
C GLN A 130 -1.21 13.06 1.47
N LYS A 131 -0.71 14.27 1.26
CA LYS A 131 -0.28 14.73 -0.07
C LYS A 131 0.84 13.85 -0.63
N LYS A 132 1.83 13.55 0.21
CA LYS A 132 2.97 12.72 -0.16
C LYS A 132 2.53 11.32 -0.60
N PHE A 133 1.66 10.68 0.19
CA PHE A 133 1.20 9.33 -0.12
C PHE A 133 0.22 9.32 -1.29
N GLN A 134 -0.60 10.36 -1.43
CA GLN A 134 -1.48 10.49 -2.59
C GLN A 134 -0.65 10.50 -3.88
N GLN A 135 0.39 11.33 -3.93
CA GLN A 135 1.29 11.40 -5.08
C GLN A 135 2.04 10.10 -5.29
N GLY A 136 2.47 9.45 -4.20
CA GLY A 136 3.17 8.18 -4.27
C GLY A 136 2.32 7.08 -4.87
N TRP A 137 1.07 6.95 -4.44
CA TRP A 137 0.16 5.94 -4.99
C TRP A 137 -0.21 6.23 -6.44
N GLU A 138 -0.39 7.50 -6.79
CA GLU A 138 -0.61 7.88 -8.19
C GLU A 138 0.58 7.52 -9.08
N TYR A 139 1.78 7.65 -8.56
CA TYR A 139 3.01 7.28 -9.25
C TYR A 139 3.14 5.76 -9.43
N VAL A 140 2.78 5.00 -8.40
CA VAL A 140 2.93 3.53 -8.36
C VAL A 140 1.89 2.82 -9.21
N LEU A 141 0.67 3.36 -9.29
CA LEU A 141 -0.46 2.66 -9.88
C LEU A 141 -0.25 2.22 -11.35
N PRO A 142 0.30 3.05 -12.25
CA PRO A 142 0.51 2.60 -13.63
C PRO A 142 1.41 1.37 -13.75
N ASP A 143 2.49 1.31 -12.99
CA ASP A 143 3.41 0.16 -13.02
C ASP A 143 2.78 -1.07 -12.35
N LEU A 144 1.95 -0.87 -11.34
CA LEU A 144 1.20 -1.95 -10.71
C LEU A 144 0.25 -2.59 -11.73
N ILE A 145 -0.48 -1.76 -12.49
CA ILE A 145 -1.39 -2.22 -13.54
C ILE A 145 -0.61 -2.97 -14.62
N LYS A 146 0.51 -2.41 -15.06
CA LYS A 146 1.36 -3.02 -16.07
C LYS A 146 1.86 -4.41 -15.61
N THR A 147 2.24 -4.51 -14.34
CA THR A 147 2.69 -5.78 -13.77
C THR A 147 1.57 -6.82 -13.79
N CYS A 148 0.34 -6.43 -13.45
CA CYS A 148 -0.82 -7.32 -13.54
C CYS A 148 -1.04 -7.81 -14.98
N ASN A 149 -0.94 -6.93 -15.95
CA ASN A 149 -1.16 -7.26 -17.35
C ASN A 149 -0.07 -8.17 -17.91
N THR A 150 1.15 -8.07 -17.37
CA THR A 150 2.30 -8.83 -17.87
C THR A 150 2.26 -10.29 -17.42
N ILE A 151 1.69 -10.59 -16.26
CA ILE A 151 1.67 -11.94 -15.70
C ILE A 151 0.36 -12.68 -15.90
N SER A 152 -0.70 -12.00 -16.35
CA SER A 152 -2.02 -12.61 -16.55
C SER A 152 -2.13 -13.40 -17.85
#